data_9d4e35b14a96d2b97062fcf6900d1c1e
#
_entry.id   9d4e35b14a96d2b97062fcf6900d1c1e
#
_cell.length_a   1.000
_cell.length_b   1.000
_cell.length_c   1.000
_cell.angle_alpha   90.00
_cell.angle_beta   90.00
_cell.angle_gamma   90.00
#
_symmetry.space_group_name_H-M   'P 1'
#
loop_
_entity.id
_entity.type
_entity.pdbx_description
1 polymer ?
#
loop_
_entity_poly.entity_id
_entity_poly.type
_entity_poly.pdbx_seq_one_letter_code
_entity_poly.pdbx_strand_id
1 'polypeptide(L)'
;MGKEKDFKSSSENNAEVNMVKEEAAAYGLKRQGEYTLEDYYAIPDERRVELIDGVIYDMASPSYTHQELAGPIYSELRKHVKQKKGLCKPIMSPFDVQLDRDDKTMVQPDVMVVCDRDKIINRCLYGAPDFVVEILSPSTSKKDSTIKLKKYKDAGVREYWMVDPDKKKVVVYDWNKSDIPVVYGFDAKVPMGIFDGECVIDFEEIYEEVTFLYEK
;
A
#
# COMPACT_ATOMS: atom_id res chain seq x y z
N MET A 1 -9.81 -28.12 -45.65
CA MET A 1 -8.41 -27.63 -45.48
C MET A 1 -8.48 -26.39 -44.56
N GLY A 2 -7.91 -26.47 -43.36
CA GLY A 2 -7.82 -25.35 -42.44
C GLY A 2 -7.98 -25.71 -40.97
N LYS A 3 -7.05 -26.46 -40.38
CA LYS A 3 -6.87 -26.61 -38.93
C LYS A 3 -5.44 -27.08 -38.63
N GLU A 4 -4.45 -26.27 -38.87
CA GLU A 4 -3.05 -26.62 -38.52
C GLU A 4 -2.18 -25.40 -38.17
N LYS A 5 -2.77 -24.30 -37.68
CA LYS A 5 -2.00 -23.09 -37.34
C LYS A 5 -1.94 -22.72 -35.85
N ASP A 6 -2.75 -23.29 -34.96
CA ASP A 6 -2.82 -22.86 -33.56
C ASP A 6 -2.00 -23.67 -32.56
N PHE A 7 -1.32 -24.75 -32.99
CA PHE A 7 -0.56 -25.61 -32.06
C PHE A 7 0.94 -25.28 -31.97
N LYS A 8 1.48 -24.45 -32.88
CA LYS A 8 2.91 -24.06 -32.85
C LYS A 8 3.22 -22.87 -31.91
N SER A 9 2.27 -22.01 -31.63
CA SER A 9 2.53 -20.78 -30.81
C SER A 9 2.69 -21.08 -29.32
N SER A 10 2.05 -22.12 -28.79
CA SER A 10 2.13 -22.44 -27.36
C SER A 10 3.41 -23.21 -26.97
N SER A 11 4.01 -23.95 -27.88
CA SER A 11 5.26 -24.66 -27.64
C SER A 11 6.49 -23.76 -27.76
N GLU A 12 6.47 -22.77 -28.65
CA GLU A 12 7.53 -21.78 -28.82
C GLU A 12 7.56 -20.81 -27.63
N ASN A 13 6.39 -20.31 -27.14
CA ASN A 13 6.30 -19.50 -25.93
C ASN A 13 6.79 -20.26 -24.68
N ASN A 14 6.50 -21.53 -24.54
CA ASN A 14 6.99 -22.32 -23.41
C ASN A 14 8.51 -22.58 -23.48
N ALA A 15 9.09 -22.71 -24.67
CA ALA A 15 10.54 -22.87 -24.85
C ALA A 15 11.30 -21.57 -24.53
N GLU A 16 10.82 -20.41 -24.99
CA GLU A 16 11.41 -19.10 -24.66
C GLU A 16 11.31 -18.80 -23.17
N VAL A 17 10.17 -19.05 -22.53
CA VAL A 17 9.99 -18.86 -21.07
C VAL A 17 10.91 -19.81 -20.29
N ASN A 18 11.17 -21.02 -20.75
CA ASN A 18 12.10 -21.93 -20.10
C ASN A 18 13.56 -21.53 -20.31
N MET A 19 13.96 -21.06 -21.49
CA MET A 19 15.31 -20.52 -21.73
C MET A 19 15.60 -19.30 -20.85
N VAL A 20 14.68 -18.35 -20.74
CA VAL A 20 14.83 -17.17 -19.85
C VAL A 20 14.93 -17.61 -18.39
N LYS A 21 14.22 -18.65 -17.97
CA LYS A 21 14.32 -19.21 -16.62
C LYS A 21 15.66 -19.90 -16.35
N GLU A 22 16.19 -20.61 -17.33
CA GLU A 22 17.50 -21.29 -17.23
C GLU A 22 18.66 -20.28 -17.25
N GLU A 23 18.58 -19.23 -18.07
CA GLU A 23 19.55 -18.13 -18.06
C GLU A 23 19.53 -17.37 -16.73
N ALA A 24 18.35 -17.02 -16.20
CA ALA A 24 18.22 -16.36 -14.92
C ALA A 24 18.82 -17.19 -13.77
N ALA A 25 18.62 -18.51 -13.79
CA ALA A 25 19.22 -19.43 -12.82
C ALA A 25 20.76 -19.52 -12.97
N ALA A 26 21.28 -19.44 -14.20
CA ALA A 26 22.72 -19.47 -14.49
C ALA A 26 23.45 -18.19 -13.98
N TYR A 27 22.73 -17.06 -13.91
CA TYR A 27 23.25 -15.78 -13.34
C TYR A 27 22.95 -15.60 -11.85
N GLY A 28 22.41 -16.62 -11.15
CA GLY A 28 22.08 -16.56 -9.73
C GLY A 28 20.92 -15.60 -9.41
N LEU A 29 20.08 -15.24 -10.40
CA LEU A 29 18.93 -14.37 -10.21
C LEU A 29 17.80 -15.18 -9.54
N LYS A 30 17.32 -14.68 -8.41
CA LYS A 30 16.16 -15.24 -7.70
C LYS A 30 14.88 -15.07 -8.53
N ARG A 31 13.95 -16.02 -8.41
CA ARG A 31 12.62 -15.90 -9.01
C ARG A 31 11.72 -15.03 -8.12
N GLN A 32 10.72 -14.42 -8.72
CA GLN A 32 9.66 -13.75 -7.95
C GLN A 32 9.00 -14.76 -6.99
N GLY A 33 8.89 -14.39 -5.72
CA GLY A 33 8.47 -15.24 -4.62
C GLY A 33 9.63 -15.83 -3.78
N GLU A 34 10.88 -15.67 -4.22
CA GLU A 34 12.07 -16.19 -3.53
C GLU A 34 12.92 -15.10 -2.86
N TYR A 35 12.56 -13.81 -3.07
CA TYR A 35 13.28 -12.69 -2.46
C TYR A 35 13.03 -12.60 -0.96
N THR A 36 14.05 -12.14 -0.25
CA THR A 36 14.03 -11.97 1.21
C THR A 36 14.31 -10.52 1.59
N LEU A 37 14.21 -10.19 2.88
CA LEU A 37 14.60 -8.88 3.39
C LEU A 37 16.08 -8.58 3.15
N GLU A 38 16.96 -9.59 3.13
CA GLU A 38 18.36 -9.41 2.78
C GLU A 38 18.50 -8.86 1.36
N ASP A 39 17.75 -9.44 0.41
CA ASP A 39 17.70 -8.96 -0.97
C ASP A 39 17.09 -7.56 -1.06
N TYR A 40 15.99 -7.31 -0.33
CA TYR A 40 15.36 -6.00 -0.26
C TYR A 40 16.34 -4.91 0.16
N TYR A 41 17.11 -5.17 1.22
CA TYR A 41 18.09 -4.22 1.71
C TYR A 41 19.38 -4.13 0.88
N ALA A 42 19.59 -5.03 -0.06
CA ALA A 42 20.68 -4.98 -1.04
C ALA A 42 20.31 -4.14 -2.28
N ILE A 43 19.03 -3.78 -2.46
CA ILE A 43 18.58 -2.92 -3.55
C ILE A 43 19.14 -1.51 -3.34
N PRO A 44 19.72 -0.87 -4.38
CA PRO A 44 20.21 0.50 -4.27
C PRO A 44 19.11 1.49 -3.87
N ASP A 45 19.46 2.49 -3.07
CA ASP A 45 18.52 3.48 -2.51
C ASP A 45 17.74 4.28 -3.58
N GLU A 46 18.30 4.39 -4.80
CA GLU A 46 17.65 5.05 -5.93
C GLU A 46 16.44 4.29 -6.48
N ARG A 47 16.34 2.99 -6.15
CA ARG A 47 15.23 2.13 -6.58
C ARG A 47 14.31 1.84 -5.41
N ARG A 48 13.16 2.52 -5.38
CA ARG A 48 12.13 2.25 -4.38
C ARG A 48 11.30 1.03 -4.76
N VAL A 49 11.18 0.10 -3.83
CA VAL A 49 10.41 -1.14 -4.02
C VAL A 49 9.63 -1.51 -2.75
N GLU A 50 8.63 -2.35 -2.92
CA GLU A 50 8.03 -3.16 -1.85
C GLU A 50 8.37 -4.63 -2.08
N LEU A 51 8.48 -5.37 -1.01
CA LEU A 51 8.60 -6.83 -1.01
C LEU A 51 7.33 -7.41 -0.39
N ILE A 52 6.60 -8.26 -1.13
CA ILE A 52 5.36 -8.88 -0.63
C ILE A 52 5.40 -10.37 -0.97
N ASP A 53 5.42 -11.23 0.04
CA ASP A 53 5.55 -12.69 -0.09
C ASP A 53 6.72 -13.11 -1.00
N GLY A 54 7.87 -12.42 -0.86
CA GLY A 54 9.06 -12.69 -1.66
C GLY A 54 8.99 -12.18 -3.10
N VAL A 55 8.00 -11.36 -3.46
CA VAL A 55 7.85 -10.71 -4.77
C VAL A 55 8.24 -9.25 -4.66
N ILE A 56 9.17 -8.79 -5.50
CA ILE A 56 9.58 -7.39 -5.60
C ILE A 56 8.62 -6.62 -6.50
N TYR A 57 8.11 -5.50 -6.00
CA TYR A 57 7.26 -4.56 -6.71
C TYR A 57 7.91 -3.19 -6.76
N ASP A 58 8.23 -2.70 -7.96
CA ASP A 58 8.73 -1.35 -8.14
C ASP A 58 7.66 -0.31 -7.76
N MET A 59 8.09 0.77 -7.12
CA MET A 59 7.26 1.91 -6.75
C MET A 59 7.56 3.09 -7.68
N ALA A 60 6.50 3.71 -8.21
CA ALA A 60 6.62 4.96 -8.93
C ALA A 60 6.74 6.16 -7.97
N SER A 61 7.23 7.28 -8.48
CA SER A 61 7.14 8.54 -7.76
C SER A 61 5.67 8.97 -7.62
N PRO A 62 5.27 9.47 -6.44
CA PRO A 62 3.89 9.92 -6.23
C PRO A 62 3.58 11.16 -7.09
N SER A 63 2.32 11.29 -7.51
CA SER A 63 1.83 12.48 -8.19
C SER A 63 1.57 13.62 -7.19
N TYR A 64 1.35 14.84 -7.71
CA TYR A 64 0.93 15.98 -6.89
C TYR A 64 -0.38 15.66 -6.13
N THR A 65 -1.40 15.16 -6.83
CA THR A 65 -2.68 14.74 -6.21
C THR A 65 -2.48 13.75 -5.07
N HIS A 66 -1.59 12.77 -5.26
CA HIS A 66 -1.28 11.80 -4.22
C HIS A 66 -0.72 12.49 -2.96
N GLN A 67 0.18 13.47 -3.11
CA GLN A 67 0.77 14.19 -1.98
C GLN A 67 -0.24 15.10 -1.29
N GLU A 68 -1.11 15.78 -2.06
CA GLU A 68 -2.17 16.65 -1.50
C GLU A 68 -3.28 15.85 -0.79
N LEU A 69 -3.42 14.57 -1.06
CA LEU A 69 -4.30 13.70 -0.27
C LEU A 69 -3.59 13.16 0.97
N ALA A 70 -2.34 12.72 0.84
CA ALA A 70 -1.59 12.12 1.96
C ALA A 70 -1.25 13.14 3.05
N GLY A 71 -0.80 14.34 2.67
CA GLY A 71 -0.34 15.39 3.58
C GLY A 71 -1.40 15.85 4.58
N PRO A 72 -2.59 16.30 4.14
CA PRO A 72 -3.67 16.69 5.03
C PRO A 72 -4.18 15.56 5.92
N ILE A 73 -4.34 14.33 5.39
CA ILE A 73 -4.72 13.17 6.21
C ILE A 73 -3.70 12.97 7.35
N TYR A 74 -2.41 12.98 7.03
CA TYR A 74 -1.36 12.88 8.04
C TYR A 74 -1.39 14.04 9.04
N SER A 75 -1.63 15.26 8.56
CA SER A 75 -1.69 16.48 9.40
C SER A 75 -2.82 16.40 10.43
N GLU A 76 -4.04 16.02 10.02
CA GLU A 76 -5.18 15.87 10.92
C GLU A 76 -4.95 14.74 11.94
N LEU A 77 -4.35 13.62 11.54
CA LEU A 77 -3.94 12.56 12.47
C LEU A 77 -2.96 13.08 13.53
N ARG A 78 -1.95 13.83 13.10
CA ARG A 78 -0.96 14.45 14.01
C ARG A 78 -1.61 15.41 14.99
N LYS A 79 -2.48 16.26 14.50
CA LYS A 79 -3.24 17.25 15.28
C LYS A 79 -4.12 16.56 16.32
N HIS A 80 -4.91 15.55 15.89
CA HIS A 80 -5.79 14.78 16.77
C HIS A 80 -5.01 14.12 17.91
N VAL A 81 -3.97 13.34 17.59
CA VAL A 81 -3.16 12.64 18.61
C VAL A 81 -2.52 13.63 19.58
N LYS A 82 -2.04 14.80 19.09
CA LYS A 82 -1.44 15.84 19.95
C LYS A 82 -2.47 16.46 20.89
N GLN A 83 -3.66 16.79 20.39
CA GLN A 83 -4.75 17.38 21.18
C GLN A 83 -5.24 16.42 22.28
N LYS A 84 -5.38 15.15 21.95
CA LYS A 84 -5.79 14.09 22.90
C LYS A 84 -4.66 13.64 23.82
N LYS A 85 -3.43 14.13 23.64
CA LYS A 85 -2.23 13.65 24.35
C LYS A 85 -2.05 12.14 24.21
N GLY A 86 -2.48 11.59 23.07
CA GLY A 86 -2.47 10.16 22.78
C GLY A 86 -1.06 9.58 22.60
N LEU A 87 -0.93 8.27 22.78
CA LEU A 87 0.35 7.58 22.65
C LEU A 87 0.66 7.19 21.20
N CYS A 88 -0.34 7.12 20.34
CA CYS A 88 -0.19 6.70 18.94
C CYS A 88 0.75 7.62 18.15
N LYS A 89 1.35 7.09 17.11
CA LYS A 89 2.30 7.78 16.22
C LYS A 89 1.80 7.71 14.79
N PRO A 90 1.25 8.81 14.24
CA PRO A 90 1.07 8.93 12.80
C PRO A 90 2.43 9.00 12.11
N ILE A 91 2.59 8.23 11.03
CA ILE A 91 3.80 8.14 10.21
C ILE A 91 3.37 8.24 8.75
N MET A 92 4.16 8.91 7.92
CA MET A 92 3.95 9.06 6.49
C MET A 92 5.12 8.45 5.73
N SER A 93 4.85 7.89 4.55
CA SER A 93 5.86 7.38 3.62
C SER A 93 6.93 8.46 3.28
N PRO A 94 8.21 8.07 3.05
CA PRO A 94 8.69 6.69 3.06
C PRO A 94 9.05 6.20 4.47
N PHE A 95 8.49 5.09 4.89
CA PHE A 95 8.90 4.38 6.09
C PHE A 95 8.56 2.89 5.94
N ASP A 96 9.53 2.03 6.17
CA ASP A 96 9.42 0.60 5.99
C ASP A 96 8.57 -0.06 7.07
N VAL A 97 7.73 -1.01 6.67
CA VAL A 97 6.93 -1.85 7.56
C VAL A 97 7.20 -3.32 7.26
N GLN A 98 7.88 -4.00 8.16
CA GLN A 98 8.03 -5.46 8.13
C GLN A 98 6.74 -6.09 8.67
N LEU A 99 5.75 -6.22 7.77
CA LEU A 99 4.34 -6.42 8.13
C LEU A 99 4.08 -7.74 8.86
N ASP A 100 4.53 -8.86 8.29
CA ASP A 100 4.24 -10.21 8.77
C ASP A 100 5.26 -10.72 9.81
N ARG A 101 6.28 -9.92 10.14
CA ARG A 101 7.41 -10.32 11.00
C ARG A 101 8.18 -11.53 10.47
N ASP A 102 8.08 -11.76 9.18
CA ASP A 102 8.87 -12.74 8.44
C ASP A 102 10.02 -12.05 7.68
N ASP A 103 10.71 -12.79 6.83
CA ASP A 103 11.80 -12.27 5.99
C ASP A 103 11.35 -11.98 4.54
N LYS A 104 10.04 -11.93 4.25
CA LYS A 104 9.49 -11.87 2.89
C LYS A 104 8.51 -10.74 2.61
N THR A 105 8.19 -9.93 3.63
CA THR A 105 7.22 -8.86 3.45
C THR A 105 7.69 -7.56 4.08
N MET A 106 7.96 -6.56 3.22
CA MET A 106 8.27 -5.18 3.55
C MET A 106 7.45 -4.26 2.68
N VAL A 107 6.59 -3.45 3.28
CA VAL A 107 5.71 -2.50 2.59
C VAL A 107 5.96 -1.07 3.05
N GLN A 108 5.55 -0.08 2.25
CA GLN A 108 5.65 1.34 2.57
C GLN A 108 4.29 2.02 2.43
N PRO A 109 3.40 1.90 3.43
CA PRO A 109 2.08 2.56 3.39
C PRO A 109 2.20 4.08 3.26
N ASP A 110 1.27 4.71 2.53
CA ASP A 110 1.31 6.16 2.32
C ASP A 110 1.15 6.93 3.63
N VAL A 111 0.16 6.55 4.45
CA VAL A 111 -0.02 7.07 5.81
C VAL A 111 -0.41 5.93 6.73
N MET A 112 0.13 5.91 7.94
CA MET A 112 -0.23 4.92 8.95
C MET A 112 -0.25 5.49 10.36
N VAL A 113 -0.90 4.77 11.28
CA VAL A 113 -0.87 5.07 12.72
C VAL A 113 -0.40 3.83 13.48
N VAL A 114 0.53 4.03 14.39
CA VAL A 114 1.08 2.99 15.28
C VAL A 114 0.82 3.39 16.72
N CYS A 115 0.06 2.60 17.47
CA CYS A 115 -0.26 2.87 18.88
C CYS A 115 0.67 2.12 19.84
N ASP A 116 1.21 0.97 19.42
CA ASP A 116 2.26 0.24 20.13
C ASP A 116 3.64 0.72 19.68
N ARG A 117 4.27 1.58 20.49
CA ARG A 117 5.55 2.20 20.14
C ARG A 117 6.72 1.22 20.13
N ASP A 118 6.61 0.10 20.83
CA ASP A 118 7.68 -0.90 20.91
C ASP A 118 7.90 -1.61 19.55
N LYS A 119 6.91 -1.51 18.66
CA LYS A 119 7.04 -1.96 17.26
C LYS A 119 7.93 -1.05 16.42
N ILE A 120 8.14 0.22 16.81
CA ILE A 120 8.92 1.19 16.05
C ILE A 120 10.39 1.00 16.40
N ILE A 121 11.15 0.39 15.48
CA ILE A 121 12.60 0.24 15.60
C ILE A 121 13.30 1.21 14.64
N ASN A 122 14.62 1.38 14.80
CA ASN A 122 15.36 2.38 14.02
C ASN A 122 15.21 2.24 12.51
N ARG A 123 14.99 1.04 12.01
CA ARG A 123 15.02 0.71 10.59
C ARG A 123 13.62 0.62 9.97
N CYS A 124 12.63 0.18 10.73
CA CYS A 124 11.28 -0.06 10.24
C CYS A 124 10.25 -0.14 11.38
N LEU A 125 8.98 -0.28 11.02
CA LEU A 125 7.98 -0.82 11.92
C LEU A 125 8.03 -2.35 11.87
N TYR A 126 8.18 -3.00 13.01
CA TYR A 126 8.19 -4.46 13.13
C TYR A 126 6.81 -4.99 13.52
N GLY A 127 6.06 -5.47 12.54
CA GLY A 127 4.67 -5.92 12.65
C GLY A 127 3.66 -4.87 12.14
N ALA A 128 2.37 -5.22 12.19
CA ALA A 128 1.30 -4.39 11.64
C ALA A 128 1.10 -3.07 12.38
N PRO A 129 0.88 -1.95 11.66
CA PRO A 129 0.32 -0.73 12.23
C PRO A 129 -1.16 -0.94 12.64
N ASP A 130 -1.72 0.00 13.41
CA ASP A 130 -3.13 -0.03 13.80
C ASP A 130 -4.05 0.46 12.66
N PHE A 131 -3.57 1.40 11.86
CA PHE A 131 -4.29 2.05 10.78
C PHE A 131 -3.38 2.25 9.57
N VAL A 132 -3.94 2.08 8.37
CA VAL A 132 -3.25 2.30 7.09
C VAL A 132 -4.14 3.06 6.13
N VAL A 133 -3.55 3.99 5.38
CA VAL A 133 -4.12 4.62 4.18
C VAL A 133 -3.22 4.30 3.00
N GLU A 134 -3.81 3.87 1.90
CA GLU A 134 -3.19 3.79 0.58
C GLU A 134 -3.95 4.69 -0.39
N ILE A 135 -3.24 5.60 -1.04
CA ILE A 135 -3.80 6.47 -2.06
C ILE A 135 -3.56 5.81 -3.42
N LEU A 136 -4.65 5.40 -4.04
CA LEU A 136 -4.59 4.60 -5.25
C LEU A 136 -4.08 5.40 -6.44
N SER A 137 -3.27 4.75 -7.25
CA SER A 137 -2.88 5.19 -8.58
C SER A 137 -3.25 4.14 -9.62
N PRO A 138 -3.31 4.47 -10.92
CA PRO A 138 -3.58 3.46 -11.95
C PRO A 138 -2.64 2.25 -11.88
N SER A 139 -1.38 2.45 -11.47
CA SER A 139 -0.37 1.39 -11.38
C SER A 139 -0.49 0.53 -10.11
N THR A 140 -1.00 1.06 -9.01
CA THR A 140 -1.05 0.37 -7.70
C THR A 140 -2.43 -0.15 -7.34
N SER A 141 -3.50 0.42 -7.87
CA SER A 141 -4.90 0.17 -7.49
C SER A 141 -5.25 -1.32 -7.40
N LYS A 142 -4.80 -2.15 -8.34
CA LYS A 142 -5.05 -3.60 -8.30
C LYS A 142 -4.32 -4.27 -7.14
N LYS A 143 -3.05 -3.92 -6.91
CA LYS A 143 -2.23 -4.47 -5.81
C LYS A 143 -2.83 -4.08 -4.46
N ASP A 144 -3.16 -2.81 -4.27
CA ASP A 144 -3.68 -2.27 -3.01
C ASP A 144 -5.07 -2.81 -2.68
N SER A 145 -5.94 -2.98 -3.70
CA SER A 145 -7.30 -3.50 -3.51
C SER A 145 -7.40 -5.02 -3.41
N THR A 146 -6.30 -5.76 -3.60
CA THR A 146 -6.29 -7.23 -3.54
C THR A 146 -5.21 -7.76 -2.61
N ILE A 147 -3.94 -7.69 -3.04
CA ILE A 147 -2.82 -8.29 -2.30
C ILE A 147 -2.64 -7.58 -0.96
N LYS A 148 -2.47 -6.25 -0.96
CA LYS A 148 -2.26 -5.47 0.28
C LYS A 148 -3.48 -5.50 1.19
N LEU A 149 -4.71 -5.42 0.65
CA LEU A 149 -5.93 -5.55 1.43
C LEU A 149 -5.92 -6.84 2.27
N LYS A 150 -5.61 -7.97 1.61
CA LYS A 150 -5.53 -9.25 2.31
C LYS A 150 -4.39 -9.27 3.34
N LYS A 151 -3.20 -8.78 2.96
CA LYS A 151 -2.01 -8.75 3.84
C LYS A 151 -2.25 -7.89 5.08
N TYR A 152 -2.81 -6.70 4.94
CA TYR A 152 -3.11 -5.82 6.07
C TYR A 152 -4.13 -6.45 7.02
N LYS A 153 -5.19 -7.07 6.46
CA LYS A 153 -6.18 -7.79 7.28
C LYS A 153 -5.55 -8.95 8.05
N ASP A 154 -4.81 -9.82 7.36
CA ASP A 154 -4.21 -11.02 7.95
C ASP A 154 -3.12 -10.66 9.01
N ALA A 155 -2.41 -9.55 8.80
CA ALA A 155 -1.41 -9.06 9.75
C ALA A 155 -2.02 -8.38 11.00
N GLY A 156 -3.32 -8.10 11.00
CA GLY A 156 -4.03 -7.53 12.15
C GLY A 156 -4.06 -5.99 12.16
N VAL A 157 -3.96 -5.33 11.00
CA VAL A 157 -4.34 -3.92 10.87
C VAL A 157 -5.81 -3.78 11.26
N ARG A 158 -6.14 -2.78 12.08
CA ARG A 158 -7.49 -2.61 12.62
C ARG A 158 -8.40 -1.86 11.67
N GLU A 159 -7.85 -0.91 10.92
CA GLU A 159 -8.59 -0.09 9.97
C GLU A 159 -7.72 0.22 8.74
N TYR A 160 -8.30 0.05 7.54
CA TYR A 160 -7.63 0.27 6.26
C TYR A 160 -8.48 1.12 5.33
N TRP A 161 -7.90 2.20 4.82
CA TRP A 161 -8.54 3.10 3.87
C TRP A 161 -7.85 3.02 2.51
N MET A 162 -8.65 2.84 1.47
CA MET A 162 -8.23 3.04 0.09
C MET A 162 -8.85 4.33 -0.43
N VAL A 163 -8.01 5.31 -0.74
CA VAL A 163 -8.43 6.61 -1.29
C VAL A 163 -8.21 6.59 -2.80
N ASP A 164 -9.28 6.65 -3.58
CA ASP A 164 -9.28 6.60 -5.04
C ASP A 164 -9.58 8.00 -5.60
N PRO A 165 -8.55 8.78 -6.01
CA PRO A 165 -8.74 10.13 -6.52
C PRO A 165 -9.46 10.15 -7.87
N ASP A 166 -9.26 9.13 -8.72
CA ASP A 166 -9.90 9.08 -10.03
C ASP A 166 -11.41 8.85 -9.92
N LYS A 167 -11.84 8.04 -8.94
CA LYS A 167 -13.25 7.76 -8.67
C LYS A 167 -13.84 8.62 -7.56
N LYS A 168 -13.05 9.53 -6.99
CA LYS A 168 -13.45 10.44 -5.90
C LYS A 168 -14.15 9.70 -4.76
N LYS A 169 -13.51 8.64 -4.26
CA LYS A 169 -14.09 7.81 -3.20
C LYS A 169 -13.03 7.32 -2.21
N VAL A 170 -13.50 7.08 -0.99
CA VAL A 170 -12.75 6.44 0.08
C VAL A 170 -13.45 5.15 0.45
N VAL A 171 -12.74 4.03 0.36
CA VAL A 171 -13.23 2.72 0.79
C VAL A 171 -12.60 2.43 2.15
N VAL A 172 -13.44 2.34 3.18
CA VAL A 172 -13.03 2.18 4.58
C VAL A 172 -13.36 0.77 5.05
N TYR A 173 -12.34 0.01 5.40
CA TYR A 173 -12.44 -1.24 6.14
C TYR A 173 -12.14 -0.98 7.61
N ASP A 174 -13.14 -1.05 8.48
CA ASP A 174 -12.99 -1.04 9.95
C ASP A 174 -13.22 -2.46 10.45
N TRP A 175 -12.14 -3.24 10.51
CA TRP A 175 -12.20 -4.66 10.87
C TRP A 175 -12.53 -4.90 12.35
N ASN A 176 -12.48 -3.88 13.20
CA ASN A 176 -13.04 -3.99 14.56
C ASN A 176 -14.57 -4.09 14.56
N LYS A 177 -15.23 -3.60 13.49
CA LYS A 177 -16.69 -3.57 13.40
C LYS A 177 -17.25 -4.57 12.39
N SER A 178 -16.65 -4.66 11.19
CA SER A 178 -17.20 -5.46 10.10
C SER A 178 -16.14 -5.76 9.03
N ASP A 179 -16.32 -6.89 8.35
CA ASP A 179 -15.56 -7.21 7.12
C ASP A 179 -16.11 -6.49 5.88
N ILE A 180 -17.30 -5.91 5.98
CA ILE A 180 -17.94 -5.17 4.87
C ILE A 180 -17.45 -3.72 4.94
N PRO A 181 -16.84 -3.21 3.86
CA PRO A 181 -16.37 -1.83 3.84
C PRO A 181 -17.54 -0.82 3.73
N VAL A 182 -17.29 0.37 4.22
CA VAL A 182 -18.12 1.55 3.96
C VAL A 182 -17.44 2.38 2.87
N VAL A 183 -18.22 2.90 1.92
CA VAL A 183 -17.72 3.75 0.83
C VAL A 183 -18.26 5.16 1.03
N TYR A 184 -17.34 6.13 1.04
CA TYR A 184 -17.63 7.57 1.11
C TYR A 184 -17.23 8.25 -0.20
N GLY A 185 -17.96 9.31 -0.58
CA GLY A 185 -17.52 10.24 -1.63
C GLY A 185 -16.52 11.27 -1.08
N PHE A 186 -15.91 12.04 -1.99
CA PHE A 186 -15.04 13.17 -1.60
C PHE A 186 -15.83 14.41 -1.12
N ASP A 187 -17.13 14.34 -1.08
CA ASP A 187 -18.06 15.30 -0.45
C ASP A 187 -18.37 14.96 1.01
N ALA A 188 -17.66 14.00 1.59
CA ALA A 188 -17.96 13.45 2.91
C ALA A 188 -16.87 13.76 3.94
N LYS A 189 -17.28 13.84 5.19
CA LYS A 189 -16.44 13.81 6.39
C LYS A 189 -16.34 12.38 6.88
N VAL A 190 -15.14 11.80 6.79
CA VAL A 190 -14.93 10.37 7.08
C VAL A 190 -14.39 10.20 8.51
N PRO A 191 -15.17 9.59 9.42
CA PRO A 191 -14.73 9.34 10.79
C PRO A 191 -13.80 8.13 10.86
N MET A 192 -12.75 8.23 11.67
CA MET A 192 -11.78 7.16 11.88
C MET A 192 -12.22 6.23 13.01
N GLY A 193 -12.36 4.94 12.70
CA GLY A 193 -12.78 3.92 13.65
C GLY A 193 -11.78 3.68 14.77
N ILE A 194 -10.46 3.73 14.49
CA ILE A 194 -9.41 3.53 15.52
C ILE A 194 -9.42 4.60 16.63
N PHE A 195 -10.08 5.72 16.40
CA PHE A 195 -10.28 6.80 17.37
C PHE A 195 -11.76 6.99 17.73
N ASP A 196 -12.57 5.94 17.63
CA ASP A 196 -14.01 5.94 17.96
C ASP A 196 -14.82 7.03 17.25
N GLY A 197 -14.35 7.46 16.06
CA GLY A 197 -14.96 8.51 15.25
C GLY A 197 -14.63 9.94 15.69
N GLU A 198 -13.82 10.14 16.73
CA GLU A 198 -13.44 11.48 17.20
C GLU A 198 -12.44 12.21 16.29
N CYS A 199 -11.66 11.46 15.50
CA CYS A 199 -10.86 12.01 14.42
C CYS A 199 -11.63 11.89 13.12
N VAL A 200 -11.82 13.01 12.43
CA VAL A 200 -12.61 13.09 11.19
C VAL A 200 -11.74 13.71 10.10
N ILE A 201 -11.70 13.08 8.94
CA ILE A 201 -11.03 13.62 7.75
C ILE A 201 -12.09 14.23 6.83
N ASP A 202 -11.97 15.53 6.57
CA ASP A 202 -12.83 16.27 5.65
C ASP A 202 -12.28 16.15 4.23
N PHE A 203 -12.86 15.24 3.45
CA PHE A 203 -12.41 15.02 2.08
C PHE A 203 -12.87 16.11 1.10
N GLU A 204 -13.94 16.86 1.41
CA GLU A 204 -14.35 18.00 0.62
C GLU A 204 -13.29 19.09 0.65
N GLU A 205 -12.84 19.48 1.85
CA GLU A 205 -11.77 20.47 2.04
C GLU A 205 -10.46 20.05 1.37
N ILE A 206 -10.06 18.77 1.54
CA ILE A 206 -8.83 18.24 0.93
C ILE A 206 -8.95 18.22 -0.60
N TYR A 207 -10.12 17.85 -1.14
CA TYR A 207 -10.30 17.72 -2.58
C TYR A 207 -10.34 19.09 -3.29
N GLU A 208 -10.81 20.15 -2.64
CA GLU A 208 -10.78 21.51 -3.17
C GLU A 208 -9.39 21.93 -3.61
N GLU A 209 -8.34 21.52 -2.89
CA GLU A 209 -6.93 21.83 -3.19
C GLU A 209 -6.40 21.18 -4.48
N VAL A 210 -7.10 20.17 -5.03
CA VAL A 210 -6.70 19.44 -6.23
C VAL A 210 -7.67 19.58 -7.40
N THR A 211 -8.82 20.24 -7.24
CA THR A 211 -9.87 20.37 -8.27
C THR A 211 -9.34 20.99 -9.56
N PHE A 212 -8.43 21.97 -9.47
CA PHE A 212 -7.83 22.63 -10.64
C PHE A 212 -7.13 21.69 -11.64
N LEU A 213 -6.80 20.46 -11.23
CA LEU A 213 -6.22 19.42 -12.09
C LEU A 213 -7.28 18.71 -12.93
N TYR A 214 -8.54 18.72 -12.48
CA TYR A 214 -9.65 17.97 -13.08
C TYR A 214 -10.64 18.86 -13.85
N GLU A 215 -10.50 20.18 -13.76
CA GLU A 215 -11.36 21.16 -14.41
C GLU A 215 -10.83 21.67 -15.77
N LYS A 216 -9.87 20.94 -16.37
CA LYS A 216 -9.22 21.32 -17.65
C LYS A 216 -9.91 20.72 -18.86
#